data_aa82274038935f8f967c552e38c39806
#
_entry.id   aa82274038935f8f967c552e38c39806
#
_cell.length_a   1.000
_cell.length_b   1.000
_cell.length_c   1.000
_cell.angle_alpha   90.00
_cell.angle_beta   90.00
_cell.angle_gamma   90.00
#
_symmetry.space_group_name_H-M   'P 1'
#
loop_
_entity.id
_entity.type
_entity.pdbx_description
1 polymer ?
#
loop_
_entity_poly.entity_id
_entity_poly.type
_entity_poly.pdbx_seq_one_letter_code
_entity_poly.pdbx_strand_id
1 'polypeptide(L)'
;MVREFRFAQLSTITFLSSLISGIAAIVMALAGCGVWSLAAQRVVMMAAKAAMLWWRSPWRPQGVRAASLREMASYSLRLMSTDLVTSLYNNVAQLFIGKIYSGDALGYYNQAQKLKDMPVTSTMQSIQSVTFPAMSKIAGDEGKFAEGYRRVAMVTAFVIFPVMAGLIATAEDIYTLLLKPAWYPAVPYFRILCVAGFFYPVAAVAYNVMKVGSDGAIILRLEILKKIIMTIILAVTIPISVRAVAWGMALSSACDLAANALAARRYTSLTLLRL
;
A
#
# COMPACT_ATOMS: atom_id res chain seq x y z
N MET A 1 -9.08 23.09 -2.71
CA MET A 1 -10.11 22.09 -3.08
C MET A 1 -10.23 20.97 -2.04
N VAL A 2 -9.18 20.28 -1.64
CA VAL A 2 -9.26 19.27 -0.56
C VAL A 2 -9.64 19.93 0.77
N ARG A 3 -9.06 21.07 1.12
CA ARG A 3 -9.41 21.84 2.32
C ARG A 3 -10.85 22.38 2.33
N GLU A 4 -11.47 22.55 1.17
CA GLU A 4 -12.84 23.06 1.02
C GLU A 4 -13.87 21.95 0.78
N PHE A 5 -13.49 20.67 0.97
CA PHE A 5 -14.35 19.49 0.80
C PHE A 5 -15.03 19.37 -0.59
N ARG A 6 -14.44 19.96 -1.63
CA ARG A 6 -14.95 19.84 -3.01
C ARG A 6 -14.55 18.51 -3.66
N PHE A 7 -14.86 17.41 -3.00
CA PHE A 7 -14.47 16.06 -3.45
C PHE A 7 -15.08 15.68 -4.80
N ALA A 8 -16.33 16.06 -5.06
CA ALA A 8 -17.00 15.77 -6.33
C ALA A 8 -16.23 16.37 -7.53
N GLN A 9 -15.76 17.62 -7.41
CA GLN A 9 -14.98 18.25 -8.48
C GLN A 9 -13.62 17.57 -8.69
N LEU A 10 -12.96 17.17 -7.60
CA LEU A 10 -11.68 16.46 -7.68
C LEU A 10 -11.84 15.07 -8.32
N SER A 11 -12.92 14.36 -7.99
CA SER A 11 -13.26 13.07 -8.58
C SER A 11 -13.54 13.19 -10.08
N THR A 12 -14.32 14.21 -10.49
CA THR A 12 -14.60 14.48 -11.91
C THR A 12 -13.33 14.78 -12.69
N ILE A 13 -12.44 15.63 -12.15
CA ILE A 13 -11.15 15.96 -12.79
C ILE A 13 -10.30 14.70 -12.92
N THR A 14 -10.23 13.88 -11.88
CA THR A 14 -9.45 12.64 -11.89
C THR A 14 -10.02 11.65 -12.92
N PHE A 15 -11.32 11.48 -12.98
CA PHE A 15 -12.00 10.63 -13.94
C PHE A 15 -11.72 11.07 -15.40
N LEU A 16 -11.93 12.34 -15.70
CA LEU A 16 -11.69 12.90 -17.04
C LEU A 16 -10.21 12.77 -17.45
N SER A 17 -9.29 13.04 -16.52
CA SER A 17 -7.86 12.89 -16.79
C SER A 17 -7.48 11.43 -17.06
N SER A 18 -8.09 10.48 -16.36
CA SER A 18 -7.90 9.04 -16.60
C SER A 18 -8.47 8.62 -17.97
N LEU A 19 -9.62 9.14 -18.34
CA LEU A 19 -10.24 8.86 -19.64
C LEU A 19 -9.35 9.36 -20.79
N ILE A 20 -8.90 10.62 -20.72
CA ILE A 20 -8.01 11.23 -21.72
C ILE A 20 -6.72 10.44 -21.85
N SER A 21 -6.10 10.07 -20.72
CA SER A 21 -4.86 9.32 -20.73
C SER A 21 -5.04 7.89 -21.24
N GLY A 22 -6.18 7.27 -20.97
CA GLY A 22 -6.52 5.95 -21.49
C GLY A 22 -6.65 5.96 -23.02
N ILE A 23 -7.38 6.93 -23.56
CA ILE A 23 -7.52 7.11 -25.01
C ILE A 23 -6.16 7.36 -25.66
N ALA A 24 -5.35 8.26 -25.10
CA ALA A 24 -4.01 8.54 -25.62
C ALA A 24 -3.12 7.28 -25.61
N ALA A 25 -3.19 6.47 -24.56
CA ALA A 25 -2.43 5.22 -24.48
C ALA A 25 -2.86 4.20 -25.53
N ILE A 26 -4.16 4.07 -25.78
CA ILE A 26 -4.70 3.17 -26.82
C ILE A 26 -4.24 3.63 -28.20
N VAL A 27 -4.36 4.92 -28.52
CA VAL A 27 -3.93 5.47 -29.80
C VAL A 27 -2.43 5.22 -30.02
N MET A 28 -1.59 5.47 -29.00
CA MET A 28 -0.16 5.21 -29.10
C MET A 28 0.18 3.72 -29.23
N ALA A 29 -0.57 2.86 -28.55
CA ALA A 29 -0.38 1.41 -28.67
C ALA A 29 -0.72 0.91 -30.08
N LEU A 30 -1.81 1.41 -30.65
CA LEU A 30 -2.21 1.11 -32.05
C LEU A 30 -1.22 1.68 -33.07
N ALA A 31 -0.59 2.81 -32.76
CA ALA A 31 0.49 3.39 -33.58
C ALA A 31 1.84 2.63 -33.46
N GLY A 32 1.90 1.52 -32.71
CA GLY A 32 3.09 0.68 -32.61
C GLY A 32 4.14 1.16 -31.61
N CYS A 33 3.83 2.15 -30.74
CA CYS A 33 4.78 2.70 -29.77
C CYS A 33 5.11 1.73 -28.60
N GLY A 34 4.53 0.52 -28.55
CA GLY A 34 4.84 -0.52 -27.58
C GLY A 34 4.82 -0.02 -26.12
N VAL A 35 5.90 -0.26 -25.39
CA VAL A 35 6.02 0.08 -23.96
C VAL A 35 5.93 1.60 -23.71
N TRP A 36 6.30 2.44 -24.67
CA TRP A 36 6.21 3.89 -24.54
C TRP A 36 4.79 4.42 -24.40
N SER A 37 3.78 3.66 -24.86
CA SER A 37 2.36 4.01 -24.65
C SER A 37 1.97 4.06 -23.17
N LEU A 38 2.55 3.16 -22.34
CA LEU A 38 2.33 3.14 -20.91
C LEU A 38 3.02 4.30 -20.17
N ALA A 39 4.22 4.66 -20.62
CA ALA A 39 4.94 5.82 -20.08
C ALA A 39 4.17 7.13 -20.42
N ALA A 40 3.75 7.28 -21.67
CA ALA A 40 2.97 8.42 -22.14
C ALA A 40 1.62 8.52 -21.40
N GLN A 41 0.94 7.42 -21.12
CA GLN A 41 -0.29 7.41 -20.33
C GLN A 41 -0.12 8.13 -19.00
N ARG A 42 0.97 7.85 -18.27
CA ARG A 42 1.25 8.49 -16.97
C ARG A 42 1.48 9.99 -17.12
N VAL A 43 2.26 10.39 -18.10
CA VAL A 43 2.57 11.81 -18.37
C VAL A 43 1.30 12.56 -18.78
N VAL A 44 0.53 12.01 -19.71
CA VAL A 44 -0.74 12.63 -20.18
C VAL A 44 -1.75 12.75 -19.05
N MET A 45 -1.87 11.71 -18.20
CA MET A 45 -2.76 11.75 -17.03
C MET A 45 -2.40 12.90 -16.08
N MET A 46 -1.10 13.05 -15.76
CA MET A 46 -0.64 14.11 -14.87
C MET A 46 -0.77 15.49 -15.49
N ALA A 47 -0.45 15.64 -16.76
CA ALA A 47 -0.59 16.89 -17.50
C ALA A 47 -2.06 17.34 -17.62
N ALA A 48 -2.95 16.43 -18.00
CA ALA A 48 -4.38 16.71 -18.09
C ALA A 48 -4.98 17.10 -16.72
N LYS A 49 -4.61 16.36 -15.67
CA LYS A 49 -5.03 16.66 -14.29
C LYS A 49 -4.51 18.03 -13.84
N ALA A 50 -3.24 18.34 -14.10
CA ALA A 50 -2.66 19.64 -13.77
C ALA A 50 -3.34 20.79 -14.51
N ALA A 51 -3.59 20.65 -15.82
CA ALA A 51 -4.27 21.64 -16.63
C ALA A 51 -5.71 21.91 -16.14
N MET A 52 -6.48 20.84 -15.87
CA MET A 52 -7.84 21.00 -15.33
C MET A 52 -7.88 21.62 -13.94
N LEU A 53 -6.94 21.25 -13.07
CA LEU A 53 -6.81 21.87 -11.74
C LEU A 53 -6.43 23.35 -11.86
N TRP A 54 -5.52 23.68 -12.78
CA TRP A 54 -5.11 25.06 -13.03
C TRP A 54 -6.27 25.94 -13.52
N TRP A 55 -7.10 25.42 -14.39
CA TRP A 55 -8.29 26.13 -14.89
C TRP A 55 -9.38 26.29 -13.82
N ARG A 56 -9.61 25.27 -13.01
CA ARG A 56 -10.67 25.27 -11.99
C ARG A 56 -10.27 25.92 -10.68
N SER A 57 -8.96 26.09 -10.41
CA SER A 57 -8.47 26.71 -9.19
C SER A 57 -8.35 28.22 -9.36
N PRO A 58 -8.94 29.04 -8.48
CA PRO A 58 -8.71 30.49 -8.47
C PRO A 58 -7.30 30.86 -7.95
N TRP A 59 -6.62 29.91 -7.30
CA TRP A 59 -5.28 30.11 -6.77
C TRP A 59 -4.23 30.24 -7.89
N ARG A 60 -3.40 31.28 -7.79
CA ARG A 60 -2.25 31.49 -8.67
C ARG A 60 -1.01 31.70 -7.80
N PRO A 61 0.17 31.19 -8.21
CA PRO A 61 1.40 31.45 -7.48
C PRO A 61 1.75 32.96 -7.54
N GLN A 62 1.90 33.58 -6.37
CA GLN A 62 2.18 35.00 -6.25
C GLN A 62 3.67 35.28 -5.99
N GLY A 63 4.55 34.51 -6.52
CA GLY A 63 5.99 34.62 -6.36
C GLY A 63 6.57 33.66 -5.34
N VAL A 64 7.87 33.50 -5.38
CA VAL A 64 8.64 32.60 -4.50
C VAL A 64 9.49 33.45 -3.57
N ARG A 65 9.24 33.35 -2.27
CA ARG A 65 10.09 34.00 -1.25
C ARG A 65 11.17 33.03 -0.82
N ALA A 66 12.45 33.37 -1.01
CA ALA A 66 13.59 32.51 -0.65
C ALA A 66 13.58 32.10 0.85
N ALA A 67 13.11 33.00 1.73
CA ALA A 67 12.96 32.73 3.16
C ALA A 67 11.96 31.57 3.42
N SER A 68 10.78 31.61 2.79
CA SER A 68 9.77 30.54 2.92
C SER A 68 10.25 29.20 2.32
N LEU A 69 11.02 29.27 1.22
CA LEU A 69 11.66 28.09 0.63
C LEU A 69 12.65 27.43 1.61
N ARG A 70 13.48 28.21 2.28
CA ARG A 70 14.46 27.70 3.25
C ARG A 70 13.80 27.11 4.49
N GLU A 71 12.73 27.71 4.97
CA GLU A 71 11.95 27.22 6.12
C GLU A 71 11.26 25.88 5.78
N MET A 72 10.63 25.80 4.61
CA MET A 72 9.95 24.59 4.14
C MET A 72 10.92 23.50 3.69
N ALA A 73 12.10 23.86 3.16
CA ALA A 73 13.07 22.91 2.63
C ALA A 73 13.53 21.90 3.68
N SER A 74 13.82 22.35 4.90
CA SER A 74 14.26 21.45 5.98
C SER A 74 13.21 20.40 6.33
N TYR A 75 11.95 20.80 6.43
CA TYR A 75 10.84 19.88 6.69
C TYR A 75 10.59 18.94 5.49
N SER A 76 10.51 19.52 4.28
CA SER A 76 10.22 18.76 3.05
C SER A 76 11.32 17.77 2.72
N LEU A 77 12.60 18.09 2.90
CA LEU A 77 13.72 17.17 2.69
C LEU A 77 13.68 16.00 3.66
N ARG A 78 13.35 16.23 4.93
CA ARG A 78 13.18 15.14 5.92
C ARG A 78 12.04 14.22 5.52
N LEU A 79 10.89 14.78 5.13
CA LEU A 79 9.73 14.00 4.69
C LEU A 79 10.06 13.20 3.43
N MET A 80 10.68 13.84 2.43
CA MET A 80 11.12 13.18 1.20
C MET A 80 12.12 12.05 1.46
N SER A 81 13.08 12.25 2.37
CA SER A 81 14.03 11.20 2.75
C SER A 81 13.33 10.01 3.40
N THR A 82 12.34 10.27 4.26
CA THR A 82 11.52 9.21 4.89
C THR A 82 10.72 8.44 3.84
N ASP A 83 10.11 9.15 2.89
CA ASP A 83 9.34 8.52 1.80
C ASP A 83 10.23 7.72 0.86
N LEU A 84 11.44 8.20 0.54
CA LEU A 84 12.41 7.47 -0.25
C LEU A 84 12.85 6.16 0.43
N VAL A 85 13.22 6.22 1.71
CA VAL A 85 13.59 5.03 2.48
C VAL A 85 12.43 4.04 2.54
N THR A 86 11.22 4.51 2.83
CA THR A 86 10.03 3.66 2.86
C THR A 86 9.74 3.03 1.50
N SER A 87 9.87 3.79 0.42
CA SER A 87 9.67 3.30 -0.94
C SER A 87 10.70 2.25 -1.34
N LEU A 88 11.98 2.47 -1.00
CA LEU A 88 13.04 1.50 -1.22
C LEU A 88 12.76 0.18 -0.48
N TYR A 89 12.39 0.26 0.80
CA TYR A 89 12.06 -0.93 1.58
C TYR A 89 10.82 -1.66 1.06
N ASN A 90 9.79 -0.96 0.63
CA ASN A 90 8.58 -1.57 0.09
C ASN A 90 8.82 -2.29 -1.24
N ASN A 91 9.85 -1.89 -1.99
CA ASN A 91 10.21 -2.48 -3.28
C ASN A 91 11.49 -3.31 -3.23
N VAL A 92 12.09 -3.50 -2.05
CA VAL A 92 13.39 -4.16 -1.91
C VAL A 92 13.40 -5.59 -2.48
N ALA A 93 12.35 -6.37 -2.23
CA ALA A 93 12.21 -7.71 -2.77
C ALA A 93 12.18 -7.70 -4.32
N GLN A 94 11.45 -6.77 -4.91
CA GLN A 94 11.35 -6.61 -6.36
C GLN A 94 12.68 -6.21 -6.99
N LEU A 95 13.42 -5.30 -6.35
CA LEU A 95 14.75 -4.87 -6.80
C LEU A 95 15.73 -6.06 -6.84
N PHE A 96 15.74 -6.88 -5.79
CA PHE A 96 16.61 -8.06 -5.73
C PHE A 96 16.16 -9.15 -6.70
N ILE A 97 14.87 -9.42 -6.84
CA ILE A 97 14.36 -10.38 -7.81
C ILE A 97 14.77 -9.96 -9.22
N GLY A 98 14.60 -8.70 -9.60
CA GLY A 98 14.96 -8.20 -10.94
C GLY A 98 16.46 -8.19 -11.21
N LYS A 99 17.30 -8.04 -10.17
CA LYS A 99 18.76 -8.01 -10.31
C LYS A 99 19.38 -9.42 -10.34
N ILE A 100 18.87 -10.36 -9.54
CA ILE A 100 19.49 -11.68 -9.31
C ILE A 100 18.87 -12.75 -10.19
N TYR A 101 17.58 -12.65 -10.46
CA TYR A 101 16.85 -13.62 -11.29
C TYR A 101 16.65 -13.08 -12.71
N SER A 102 15.43 -13.21 -13.25
CA SER A 102 15.11 -12.74 -14.61
C SER A 102 14.03 -11.67 -14.59
N GLY A 103 13.92 -10.91 -15.69
CA GLY A 103 12.82 -9.96 -15.89
C GLY A 103 11.45 -10.64 -15.87
N ASP A 104 11.36 -11.86 -16.39
CA ASP A 104 10.12 -12.64 -16.38
C ASP A 104 9.72 -13.02 -14.94
N ALA A 105 10.67 -13.48 -14.13
CA ALA A 105 10.42 -13.80 -12.73
C ALA A 105 9.94 -12.58 -11.92
N LEU A 106 10.53 -11.41 -12.18
CA LEU A 106 10.08 -10.15 -11.63
C LEU A 106 8.66 -9.80 -12.12
N GLY A 107 8.39 -10.01 -13.41
CA GLY A 107 7.08 -9.81 -14.00
C GLY A 107 6.00 -10.65 -13.33
N TYR A 108 6.24 -11.95 -13.16
CA TYR A 108 5.31 -12.86 -12.49
C TYR A 108 5.07 -12.47 -11.02
N TYR A 109 6.13 -12.15 -10.29
CA TYR A 109 6.02 -11.71 -8.90
C TYR A 109 5.22 -10.41 -8.78
N ASN A 110 5.51 -9.41 -9.62
CA ASN A 110 4.81 -8.11 -9.62
C ASN A 110 3.34 -8.25 -10.01
N GLN A 111 3.03 -9.09 -11.00
CA GLN A 111 1.65 -9.35 -11.39
C GLN A 111 0.86 -10.01 -10.26
N ALA A 112 1.46 -11.00 -9.61
CA ALA A 112 0.88 -11.67 -8.47
C ALA A 112 0.62 -10.70 -7.30
N GLN A 113 1.61 -9.86 -6.99
CA GLN A 113 1.48 -8.86 -5.94
C GLN A 113 0.38 -7.83 -6.26
N LYS A 114 0.37 -7.30 -7.48
CA LYS A 114 -0.63 -6.31 -7.91
C LYS A 114 -2.05 -6.86 -7.81
N LEU A 115 -2.26 -8.09 -8.24
CA LEU A 115 -3.58 -8.72 -8.22
C LEU A 115 -4.05 -8.98 -6.77
N LYS A 116 -3.15 -9.42 -5.89
CA LYS A 116 -3.42 -9.57 -4.45
C LYS A 116 -3.72 -8.20 -3.78
N ASP A 117 -2.98 -7.15 -4.14
CA ASP A 117 -3.09 -5.85 -3.49
C ASP A 117 -4.40 -5.13 -3.84
N MET A 118 -5.02 -5.41 -4.97
CA MET A 118 -6.30 -4.77 -5.36
C MET A 118 -7.39 -4.89 -4.29
N PRO A 119 -7.81 -6.09 -3.86
CA PRO A 119 -8.83 -6.21 -2.81
C PRO A 119 -8.35 -5.76 -1.43
N VAL A 120 -7.07 -5.98 -1.11
CA VAL A 120 -6.48 -5.58 0.18
C VAL A 120 -6.52 -4.06 0.35
N THR A 121 -6.01 -3.32 -0.65
CA THR A 121 -5.94 -1.85 -0.56
C THR A 121 -7.33 -1.21 -0.58
N SER A 122 -8.25 -1.70 -1.40
CA SER A 122 -9.62 -1.19 -1.46
C SER A 122 -10.36 -1.39 -0.14
N THR A 123 -10.25 -2.57 0.46
CA THR A 123 -10.85 -2.88 1.76
C THR A 123 -10.24 -2.03 2.86
N MET A 124 -8.90 -1.92 2.89
CA MET A 124 -8.20 -1.12 3.89
C MET A 124 -8.54 0.37 3.82
N GLN A 125 -8.59 0.95 2.62
CA GLN A 125 -8.99 2.34 2.44
C GLN A 125 -10.41 2.59 2.95
N SER A 126 -11.34 1.69 2.66
CA SER A 126 -12.72 1.79 3.12
C SER A 126 -12.82 1.72 4.65
N ILE A 127 -12.16 0.75 5.27
CA ILE A 127 -12.13 0.58 6.73
C ILE A 127 -11.46 1.79 7.41
N GLN A 128 -10.30 2.21 6.94
CA GLN A 128 -9.55 3.31 7.55
C GLN A 128 -10.26 4.66 7.43
N SER A 129 -10.97 4.92 6.33
CA SER A 129 -11.69 6.18 6.13
C SER A 129 -12.79 6.42 7.18
N VAL A 130 -13.39 5.35 7.70
CA VAL A 130 -14.42 5.41 8.74
C VAL A 130 -13.83 5.24 10.14
N THR A 131 -12.88 4.33 10.27
CA THR A 131 -12.36 3.92 11.58
C THR A 131 -11.45 4.96 12.20
N PHE A 132 -10.55 5.56 11.43
CA PHE A 132 -9.58 6.51 11.98
C PHE A 132 -10.25 7.74 12.64
N PRO A 133 -11.24 8.41 12.01
CA PRO A 133 -11.98 9.51 12.67
C PRO A 133 -12.77 9.04 13.88
N ALA A 134 -13.38 7.84 13.84
CA ALA A 134 -14.15 7.30 14.95
C ALA A 134 -13.26 6.99 16.16
N MET A 135 -12.12 6.35 15.94
CA MET A 135 -11.15 6.02 17.00
C MET A 135 -10.53 7.27 17.62
N SER A 136 -10.24 8.31 16.83
CA SER A 136 -9.71 9.57 17.34
C SER A 136 -10.68 10.29 18.27
N LYS A 137 -11.99 10.14 18.09
CA LYS A 137 -13.01 10.73 18.98
C LYS A 137 -13.10 10.05 20.35
N ILE A 138 -12.78 8.77 20.44
CA ILE A 138 -12.88 7.98 21.66
C ILE A 138 -11.51 7.73 22.31
N ALA A 139 -10.46 8.35 21.80
CA ALA A 139 -9.08 8.17 22.30
C ALA A 139 -8.87 8.53 23.77
N GLY A 140 -9.74 9.38 24.34
CA GLY A 140 -9.70 9.77 25.76
C GLY A 140 -10.37 8.76 26.72
N ASP A 141 -11.01 7.71 26.22
CA ASP A 141 -11.68 6.67 27.02
C ASP A 141 -11.03 5.31 26.70
N GLU A 142 -10.12 4.86 27.57
CA GLU A 142 -9.33 3.64 27.35
C GLU A 142 -10.20 2.40 27.11
N GLY A 143 -11.33 2.27 27.80
CA GLY A 143 -12.25 1.12 27.68
C GLY A 143 -12.94 1.10 26.31
N LYS A 144 -13.51 2.22 25.89
CA LYS A 144 -14.15 2.34 24.57
C LYS A 144 -13.13 2.25 23.43
N PHE A 145 -11.94 2.77 23.64
CA PHE A 145 -10.85 2.69 22.67
C PHE A 145 -10.41 1.25 22.42
N ALA A 146 -10.21 0.46 23.49
CA ALA A 146 -9.85 -0.95 23.40
C ALA A 146 -10.94 -1.79 22.71
N GLU A 147 -12.21 -1.57 23.08
CA GLU A 147 -13.34 -2.27 22.45
C GLU A 147 -13.50 -1.87 20.98
N GLY A 148 -13.39 -0.59 20.66
CA GLY A 148 -13.40 -0.07 19.29
C GLY A 148 -12.30 -0.71 18.43
N TYR A 149 -11.08 -0.79 18.96
CA TYR A 149 -9.98 -1.46 18.27
C TYR A 149 -10.28 -2.93 17.99
N ARG A 150 -10.72 -3.68 18.99
CA ARG A 150 -11.09 -5.09 18.85
C ARG A 150 -12.16 -5.27 17.77
N ARG A 151 -13.20 -4.46 17.79
CA ARG A 151 -14.28 -4.51 16.79
C ARG A 151 -13.78 -4.26 15.37
N VAL A 152 -12.91 -3.27 15.19
CA VAL A 152 -12.32 -2.96 13.88
C VAL A 152 -11.42 -4.10 13.41
N ALA A 153 -10.58 -4.66 14.29
CA ALA A 153 -9.72 -5.78 13.94
C ALA A 153 -10.54 -7.02 13.55
N MET A 154 -11.62 -7.34 14.29
CA MET A 154 -12.53 -8.44 13.96
C MET A 154 -13.23 -8.23 12.62
N VAL A 155 -13.78 -7.03 12.36
CA VAL A 155 -14.44 -6.73 11.09
C VAL A 155 -13.45 -6.82 9.93
N THR A 156 -12.24 -6.30 10.12
CA THR A 156 -11.17 -6.39 9.12
C THR A 156 -10.82 -7.84 8.80
N ALA A 157 -10.61 -8.66 9.82
CA ALA A 157 -10.32 -10.08 9.65
C ALA A 157 -11.49 -10.83 9.00
N PHE A 158 -12.73 -10.57 9.46
CA PHE A 158 -13.94 -11.19 8.92
C PHE A 158 -14.14 -10.92 7.42
N VAL A 159 -13.76 -9.74 6.93
CA VAL A 159 -13.86 -9.39 5.51
C VAL A 159 -12.68 -9.95 4.72
N ILE A 160 -11.45 -9.75 5.22
CA ILE A 160 -10.23 -10.08 4.46
C ILE A 160 -9.99 -11.58 4.40
N PHE A 161 -10.27 -12.34 5.45
CA PHE A 161 -9.97 -13.77 5.48
C PHE A 161 -10.74 -14.56 4.42
N PRO A 162 -12.07 -14.42 4.29
CA PRO A 162 -12.79 -15.07 3.19
C PRO A 162 -12.32 -14.62 1.80
N VAL A 163 -12.02 -13.34 1.64
CA VAL A 163 -11.53 -12.82 0.35
C VAL A 163 -10.19 -13.45 -0.01
N MET A 164 -9.22 -13.49 0.92
CA MET A 164 -7.91 -14.09 0.65
C MET A 164 -8.00 -15.62 0.44
N ALA A 165 -8.82 -16.31 1.24
CA ALA A 165 -9.06 -17.74 1.06
C ALA A 165 -9.71 -18.04 -0.31
N GLY A 166 -10.70 -17.24 -0.71
CA GLY A 166 -11.33 -17.32 -2.01
C GLY A 166 -10.32 -17.11 -3.16
N LEU A 167 -9.48 -16.08 -3.06
CA LEU A 167 -8.43 -15.82 -4.05
C LEU A 167 -7.40 -16.95 -4.15
N ILE A 168 -7.04 -17.59 -3.05
CA ILE A 168 -6.14 -18.76 -3.05
C ILE A 168 -6.81 -19.94 -3.73
N ALA A 169 -8.09 -20.20 -3.41
CA ALA A 169 -8.84 -21.31 -3.96
C ALA A 169 -9.07 -21.17 -5.48
N THR A 170 -9.44 -19.96 -5.93
CA THR A 170 -9.76 -19.65 -7.33
C THR A 170 -8.58 -19.10 -8.12
N ALA A 171 -7.36 -19.21 -7.62
CA ALA A 171 -6.18 -18.59 -8.22
C ALA A 171 -5.97 -18.99 -9.69
N GLU A 172 -6.12 -20.27 -10.02
CA GLU A 172 -5.98 -20.78 -11.41
C GLU A 172 -7.08 -20.24 -12.31
N ASP A 173 -8.32 -20.25 -11.84
CA ASP A 173 -9.47 -19.77 -12.60
C ASP A 173 -9.36 -18.27 -12.89
N ILE A 174 -8.92 -17.48 -11.91
CA ILE A 174 -8.68 -16.04 -12.09
C ILE A 174 -7.63 -15.79 -13.16
N TYR A 175 -6.52 -16.53 -13.15
CA TYR A 175 -5.46 -16.37 -14.14
C TYR A 175 -5.89 -16.85 -15.51
N THR A 176 -6.67 -17.92 -15.59
CA THR A 176 -7.19 -18.47 -16.85
C THR A 176 -8.22 -17.53 -17.48
N LEU A 177 -9.08 -16.93 -16.66
CA LEU A 177 -10.18 -16.08 -17.13
C LEU A 177 -9.72 -14.66 -17.49
N LEU A 178 -8.83 -14.07 -16.67
CA LEU A 178 -8.46 -12.65 -16.77
C LEU A 178 -7.14 -12.42 -17.53
N LEU A 179 -6.26 -13.41 -17.61
CA LEU A 179 -4.91 -13.24 -18.12
C LEU A 179 -4.58 -14.26 -19.24
N LYS A 180 -3.60 -13.90 -20.07
CA LYS A 180 -3.09 -14.81 -21.11
C LYS A 180 -2.29 -15.95 -20.49
N PRO A 181 -2.16 -17.12 -21.17
CA PRO A 181 -1.39 -18.27 -20.68
C PRO A 181 0.05 -17.97 -20.25
N ALA A 182 0.66 -16.96 -20.87
CA ALA A 182 2.01 -16.48 -20.48
C ALA A 182 2.14 -16.08 -19.00
N TRP A 183 1.03 -15.80 -18.31
CA TRP A 183 1.02 -15.39 -16.91
C TRP A 183 0.76 -16.53 -15.92
N TYR A 184 0.47 -17.76 -16.39
CA TYR A 184 0.20 -18.88 -15.50
C TYR A 184 1.36 -19.23 -14.54
N PRO A 185 2.65 -19.03 -14.89
CA PRO A 185 3.74 -19.22 -13.94
C PRO A 185 3.67 -18.29 -12.71
N ALA A 186 2.84 -17.25 -12.74
CA ALA A 186 2.64 -16.34 -11.60
C ALA A 186 1.68 -16.90 -10.52
N VAL A 187 0.86 -17.92 -10.84
CA VAL A 187 -0.14 -18.50 -9.93
C VAL A 187 0.46 -18.95 -8.58
N PRO A 188 1.59 -19.70 -8.54
CA PRO A 188 2.20 -20.07 -7.26
C PRO A 188 2.60 -18.88 -6.40
N TYR A 189 3.14 -17.84 -7.02
CA TYR A 189 3.50 -16.60 -6.30
C TYR A 189 2.26 -15.90 -5.75
N PHE A 190 1.20 -15.85 -6.54
CA PHE A 190 -0.07 -15.26 -6.14
C PHE A 190 -0.67 -15.96 -4.91
N ARG A 191 -0.72 -17.29 -4.90
CA ARG A 191 -1.20 -18.07 -3.75
C ARG A 191 -0.39 -17.76 -2.49
N ILE A 192 0.94 -17.75 -2.59
CA ILE A 192 1.82 -17.46 -1.45
C ILE A 192 1.65 -16.04 -0.96
N LEU A 193 1.58 -15.06 -1.86
CA LEU A 193 1.39 -13.66 -1.49
C LEU A 193 0.01 -13.39 -0.89
N CYS A 194 -1.03 -14.13 -1.29
CA CYS A 194 -2.34 -14.06 -0.65
C CYS A 194 -2.29 -14.51 0.83
N VAL A 195 -1.37 -15.44 1.19
CA VAL A 195 -1.12 -15.77 2.60
C VAL A 195 -0.62 -14.54 3.38
N ALA A 196 0.28 -13.75 2.80
CA ALA A 196 0.69 -12.46 3.41
C ALA A 196 -0.50 -11.48 3.56
N GLY A 197 -1.47 -11.57 2.66
CA GLY A 197 -2.69 -10.76 2.66
C GLY A 197 -3.60 -10.98 3.88
N PHE A 198 -3.51 -12.11 4.57
CA PHE A 198 -4.23 -12.34 5.83
C PHE A 198 -3.70 -11.45 6.97
N PHE A 199 -2.38 -11.27 7.02
CA PHE A 199 -1.72 -10.63 8.17
C PHE A 199 -1.67 -9.11 8.05
N TYR A 200 -1.39 -8.59 6.87
CA TYR A 200 -1.14 -7.17 6.64
C TYR A 200 -2.28 -6.25 7.08
N PRO A 201 -3.56 -6.49 6.76
CA PRO A 201 -4.64 -5.58 7.15
C PRO A 201 -4.87 -5.53 8.66
N VAL A 202 -4.77 -6.66 9.34
CA VAL A 202 -4.91 -6.73 10.81
C VAL A 202 -3.71 -6.04 11.48
N ALA A 203 -2.50 -6.23 10.96
CA ALA A 203 -1.30 -5.52 11.41
C ALA A 203 -1.43 -4.00 11.24
N ALA A 204 -2.05 -3.54 10.15
CA ALA A 204 -2.28 -2.12 9.89
C ALA A 204 -3.30 -1.49 10.85
N VAL A 205 -4.33 -2.24 11.28
CA VAL A 205 -5.25 -1.78 12.32
C VAL A 205 -4.52 -1.60 13.65
N ALA A 206 -3.70 -2.57 14.07
CA ALA A 206 -2.88 -2.47 15.27
C ALA A 206 -1.91 -1.28 15.23
N TYR A 207 -1.30 -1.04 14.08
CA TYR A 207 -0.42 0.10 13.86
C TYR A 207 -1.14 1.46 13.97
N ASN A 208 -2.38 1.56 13.44
CA ASN A 208 -3.17 2.79 13.54
C ASN A 208 -3.56 3.13 14.99
N VAL A 209 -3.83 2.12 15.81
CA VAL A 209 -4.07 2.31 17.26
C VAL A 209 -2.86 2.92 17.93
N MET A 210 -1.66 2.43 17.63
CA MET A 210 -0.44 3.02 18.17
C MET A 210 -0.23 4.46 17.72
N LYS A 211 -0.59 4.83 16.48
CA LYS A 211 -0.51 6.21 16.01
C LYS A 211 -1.39 7.17 16.80
N VAL A 212 -2.51 6.71 17.30
CA VAL A 212 -3.43 7.54 18.10
C VAL A 212 -3.00 7.62 19.57
N GLY A 213 -2.46 6.54 20.12
CA GLY A 213 -2.21 6.40 21.57
C GLY A 213 -0.77 6.51 22.03
N SER A 214 0.23 6.60 21.12
CA SER A 214 1.64 6.54 21.52
C SER A 214 2.49 7.73 21.08
N ASP A 215 3.60 7.93 21.80
CA ASP A 215 4.68 8.80 21.36
C ASP A 215 5.35 8.22 20.10
N GLY A 216 5.63 9.07 19.12
CA GLY A 216 6.26 8.67 17.85
C GLY A 216 7.57 7.87 17.99
N ALA A 217 8.25 7.96 19.14
CA ALA A 217 9.49 7.22 19.41
C ALA A 217 9.28 5.69 19.46
N ILE A 218 8.17 5.22 20.00
CA ILE A 218 7.86 3.77 20.07
C ILE A 218 7.56 3.25 18.68
N ILE A 219 6.80 4.02 17.88
CA ILE A 219 6.51 3.67 16.49
C ILE A 219 7.80 3.56 15.69
N LEU A 220 8.74 4.52 15.84
CA LEU A 220 10.02 4.51 15.14
C LEU A 220 10.86 3.27 15.50
N ARG A 221 10.98 2.93 16.79
CA ARG A 221 11.70 1.72 17.23
C ARG A 221 11.09 0.45 16.67
N LEU A 222 9.78 0.37 16.66
CA LEU A 222 9.06 -0.78 16.11
C LEU A 222 9.27 -0.90 14.59
N GLU A 223 9.20 0.22 13.85
CA GLU A 223 9.48 0.22 12.42
C GLU A 223 10.92 -0.22 12.12
N ILE A 224 11.90 0.27 12.86
CA ILE A 224 13.31 -0.16 12.73
C ILE A 224 13.43 -1.67 12.96
N LEU A 225 12.83 -2.20 14.02
CA LEU A 225 12.86 -3.63 14.34
C LEU A 225 12.26 -4.46 13.20
N LYS A 226 11.07 -4.07 12.68
CA LYS A 226 10.42 -4.74 11.55
C LYS A 226 11.29 -4.71 10.28
N LYS A 227 11.95 -3.59 9.99
CA LYS A 227 12.86 -3.49 8.85
C LYS A 227 14.11 -4.38 9.02
N ILE A 228 14.66 -4.50 10.21
CA ILE A 228 15.75 -5.44 10.50
C ILE A 228 15.29 -6.89 10.26
N ILE A 229 14.14 -7.29 10.81
CA ILE A 229 13.58 -8.63 10.62
C ILE A 229 13.36 -8.92 9.14
N MET A 230 12.71 -8.00 8.41
CA MET A 230 12.48 -8.13 6.98
C MET A 230 13.80 -8.28 6.20
N THR A 231 14.82 -7.50 6.54
CA THR A 231 16.13 -7.56 5.89
C THR A 231 16.80 -8.93 6.11
N ILE A 232 16.75 -9.48 7.32
CA ILE A 232 17.28 -10.81 7.63
C ILE A 232 16.52 -11.89 6.83
N ILE A 233 15.20 -11.85 6.82
CA ILE A 233 14.36 -12.79 6.08
C ILE A 233 14.70 -12.75 4.58
N LEU A 234 14.83 -11.55 3.99
CA LEU A 234 15.18 -11.39 2.59
C LEU A 234 16.61 -11.86 2.30
N ALA A 235 17.57 -11.56 3.16
CA ALA A 235 18.94 -12.03 3.00
C ALA A 235 19.06 -13.56 2.95
N VAL A 236 18.21 -14.26 3.70
CA VAL A 236 18.13 -15.73 3.68
C VAL A 236 17.37 -16.27 2.48
N THR A 237 16.27 -15.63 2.09
CA THR A 237 15.34 -16.16 1.07
C THR A 237 15.74 -15.83 -0.36
N ILE A 238 16.40 -14.67 -0.59
CA ILE A 238 16.84 -14.24 -1.92
C ILE A 238 17.78 -15.25 -2.59
N PRO A 239 18.79 -15.84 -1.92
CA PRO A 239 19.69 -16.80 -2.58
C PRO A 239 19.00 -18.12 -2.96
N ILE A 240 17.86 -18.46 -2.37
CA ILE A 240 17.21 -19.76 -2.52
C ILE A 240 16.34 -19.80 -3.77
N SER A 241 15.33 -18.94 -3.85
CA SER A 241 14.42 -18.86 -5.02
C SER A 241 13.44 -17.68 -4.87
N VAL A 242 12.80 -17.29 -5.99
CA VAL A 242 11.72 -16.29 -5.97
C VAL A 242 10.52 -16.76 -5.14
N ARG A 243 10.23 -18.07 -5.12
CA ARG A 243 9.18 -18.64 -4.25
C ARG A 243 9.56 -18.49 -2.77
N ALA A 244 10.83 -18.70 -2.43
CA ALA A 244 11.32 -18.49 -1.06
C ALA A 244 11.17 -17.00 -0.65
N VAL A 245 11.45 -16.06 -1.56
CA VAL A 245 11.20 -14.63 -1.32
C VAL A 245 9.72 -14.36 -1.05
N ALA A 246 8.81 -14.94 -1.82
CA ALA A 246 7.37 -14.79 -1.59
C ALA A 246 6.94 -15.33 -0.21
N TRP A 247 7.44 -16.48 0.22
CA TRP A 247 7.25 -17.02 1.57
C TRP A 247 7.90 -16.14 2.65
N GLY A 248 9.07 -15.59 2.36
CA GLY A 248 9.74 -14.63 3.24
C GLY A 248 8.87 -13.38 3.47
N MET A 249 8.23 -12.88 2.43
CA MET A 249 7.29 -11.75 2.56
C MET A 249 6.04 -12.12 3.38
N ALA A 250 5.52 -13.34 3.24
CA ALA A 250 4.43 -13.82 4.07
C ALA A 250 4.83 -13.93 5.55
N LEU A 251 6.02 -14.47 5.82
CA LEU A 251 6.59 -14.54 7.17
C LEU A 251 6.84 -13.15 7.76
N SER A 252 7.39 -12.22 6.97
CA SER A 252 7.56 -10.83 7.40
C SER A 252 6.23 -10.19 7.79
N SER A 253 5.18 -10.40 7.01
CA SER A 253 3.83 -9.87 7.34
C SER A 253 3.26 -10.47 8.62
N ALA A 254 3.52 -11.75 8.90
CA ALA A 254 3.14 -12.40 10.15
C ALA A 254 3.94 -11.82 11.35
N CYS A 255 5.25 -11.60 11.18
CA CYS A 255 6.08 -10.94 12.19
C CYS A 255 5.63 -9.48 12.44
N ASP A 256 5.24 -8.76 11.39
CA ASP A 256 4.71 -7.40 11.50
C ASP A 256 3.40 -7.38 12.31
N LEU A 257 2.51 -8.34 12.08
CA LEU A 257 1.30 -8.50 12.89
C LEU A 257 1.64 -8.77 14.35
N ALA A 258 2.53 -9.72 14.62
CA ALA A 258 2.93 -10.06 15.99
C ALA A 258 3.58 -8.85 16.69
N ALA A 259 4.49 -8.15 16.03
CA ALA A 259 5.17 -6.98 16.57
C ALA A 259 4.18 -5.82 16.86
N ASN A 260 3.30 -5.52 15.92
CA ASN A 260 2.30 -4.46 16.08
C ASN A 260 1.27 -4.82 17.17
N ALA A 261 0.81 -6.07 17.23
CA ALA A 261 -0.14 -6.52 18.25
C ALA A 261 0.48 -6.55 19.66
N LEU A 262 1.74 -6.96 19.79
CA LEU A 262 2.47 -6.91 21.07
C LEU A 262 2.68 -5.47 21.56
N ALA A 263 3.01 -4.55 20.65
CA ALA A 263 3.16 -3.14 20.99
C ALA A 263 1.81 -2.49 21.35
N ALA A 264 0.74 -2.82 20.62
CA ALA A 264 -0.61 -2.30 20.88
C ALA A 264 -1.19 -2.73 22.25
N ARG A 265 -0.73 -3.87 22.81
CA ARG A 265 -1.15 -4.31 24.16
C ARG A 265 -0.91 -3.28 25.25
N ARG A 266 0.13 -2.48 25.12
CA ARG A 266 0.47 -1.42 26.09
C ARG A 266 -0.59 -0.32 26.14
N TYR A 267 -1.40 -0.19 25.09
CA TYR A 267 -2.40 0.88 24.93
C TYR A 267 -3.83 0.36 24.98
N THR A 268 -4.06 -0.95 24.92
CA THR A 268 -5.41 -1.52 24.81
C THR A 268 -5.72 -2.56 25.88
N SER A 269 -4.75 -2.94 26.75
CA SER A 269 -4.86 -4.04 27.73
C SER A 269 -5.39 -5.38 27.15
N LEU A 270 -5.46 -5.51 25.81
CA LEU A 270 -5.95 -6.69 25.11
C LEU A 270 -4.85 -7.70 24.84
N THR A 271 -5.16 -8.99 25.04
CA THR A 271 -4.25 -10.10 24.74
C THR A 271 -4.46 -10.59 23.30
N LEU A 272 -3.39 -11.01 22.58
CA LEU A 272 -3.45 -11.55 21.21
C LEU A 272 -4.49 -12.68 21.03
N LEU A 273 -4.74 -13.48 22.08
CA LEU A 273 -5.72 -14.56 22.09
C LEU A 273 -7.20 -14.09 22.19
N ARG A 274 -7.43 -12.80 22.43
CA ARG A 274 -8.78 -12.21 22.52
C ARG A 274 -9.08 -11.26 21.35
N LEU A 275 -8.18 -11.18 20.37
CA LEU A 275 -8.38 -10.57 19.05
C LEU A 275 -8.91 -11.60 18.05
#